data_51a39d3198a7e0ace249fce497aeccd9
#
_entry.id   51a39d3198a7e0ace249fce497aeccd9
#
_cell.length_a   1.000
_cell.length_b   1.000
_cell.length_c   1.000
_cell.angle_alpha   90.00
_cell.angle_beta   90.00
_cell.angle_gamma   90.00
#
_symmetry.space_group_name_H-M   'P 1'
#
loop_
_entity.id
_entity.type
_entity.pdbx_description
1 polymer ?
#
loop_
_entity_poly.entity_id
_entity_poly.type
_entity_poly.pdbx_seq_one_letter_code
_entity_poly.pdbx_strand_id
1 'polypeptide(L)'
;IYSAFLTEHFGRAFELLVDIVFHSTFPQREIEKETEVIIDEIQSYEDNPSELIFDDFEDLIFRGHPLGRNILGNPEQLKQFRSEDAAAFTARFYHPNNMVFFVLGNLSFKKVVLMAKKLLADIPATPVHYGRTPPPLYVPEHLVVHKDTHQAHVMIGSRGYNAYDDKRTALYLLNNVLGGPGMNSRLNVSLRERRGLVYNVESNLTSYTDTGTFC
;
A
#
# COMPACT_ATOMS: atom_id res chain seq x y z
N ILE A 1 2.05 -2.30 11.67
CA ILE A 1 2.28 -3.34 12.73
C ILE A 1 1.01 -3.44 13.56
N TYR A 2 0.51 -4.61 13.81
CA TYR A 2 -0.66 -4.83 14.65
C TYR A 2 -0.48 -6.06 15.55
N SER A 3 -1.24 -6.09 16.66
CA SER A 3 -1.26 -7.22 17.59
C SER A 3 -2.68 -7.42 18.12
N ALA A 4 -3.14 -8.67 18.21
CA ALA A 4 -4.37 -9.06 18.88
C ALA A 4 -4.03 -9.70 20.22
N PHE A 5 -4.70 -9.25 21.28
CA PHE A 5 -4.38 -9.69 22.65
C PHE A 5 -5.61 -9.62 23.57
N LEU A 6 -5.56 -10.34 24.69
CA LEU A 6 -6.55 -10.21 25.74
C LEU A 6 -6.36 -8.89 26.51
N THR A 7 -7.45 -8.27 26.96
CA THR A 7 -7.44 -6.95 27.62
C THR A 7 -6.43 -6.85 28.77
N GLU A 8 -6.25 -7.92 29.53
CA GLU A 8 -5.29 -7.99 30.64
C GLU A 8 -3.82 -7.88 30.18
N HIS A 9 -3.53 -8.25 28.93
CA HIS A 9 -2.17 -8.21 28.36
C HIS A 9 -1.85 -6.94 27.58
N PHE A 10 -2.74 -5.94 27.58
CA PHE A 10 -2.53 -4.69 26.87
C PHE A 10 -1.15 -4.05 27.12
N GLY A 11 -0.72 -4.02 28.41
CA GLY A 11 0.57 -3.43 28.75
C GLY A 11 1.75 -4.09 28.06
N ARG A 12 1.78 -5.43 28.07
CA ARG A 12 2.85 -6.22 27.45
C ARG A 12 2.81 -6.11 25.91
N ALA A 13 1.62 -6.14 25.33
CA ALA A 13 1.45 -6.01 23.90
C ALA A 13 1.91 -4.64 23.41
N PHE A 14 1.57 -3.57 24.14
CA PHE A 14 2.01 -2.23 23.78
C PHE A 14 3.53 -2.03 23.96
N GLU A 15 4.11 -2.54 25.04
CA GLU A 15 5.56 -2.53 25.27
C GLU A 15 6.29 -3.24 24.12
N LEU A 16 5.82 -4.42 23.69
CA LEU A 16 6.38 -5.15 22.55
C LEU A 16 6.28 -4.34 21.24
N LEU A 17 5.14 -3.69 20.98
CA LEU A 17 4.98 -2.86 19.78
C LEU A 17 5.94 -1.66 19.79
N VAL A 18 6.12 -1.01 20.93
CA VAL A 18 7.08 0.09 21.08
C VAL A 18 8.51 -0.39 20.85
N ASP A 19 8.87 -1.54 21.41
CA ASP A 19 10.19 -2.12 21.24
C ASP A 19 10.50 -2.45 19.78
N ILE A 20 9.58 -3.14 19.10
CA ILE A 20 9.72 -3.44 17.66
C ILE A 20 9.83 -2.18 16.80
N VAL A 21 9.08 -1.13 17.13
CA VAL A 21 9.03 0.09 16.31
C VAL A 21 10.26 0.98 16.54
N PHE A 22 10.70 1.14 17.77
CA PHE A 22 11.71 2.15 18.10
C PHE A 22 13.07 1.60 18.50
N HIS A 23 13.18 0.29 18.81
CA HIS A 23 14.43 -0.31 19.28
C HIS A 23 14.93 -1.45 18.37
N SER A 24 14.40 -1.58 17.16
CA SER A 24 14.91 -2.56 16.19
C SER A 24 16.36 -2.26 15.80
N THR A 25 17.20 -3.30 15.75
CA THR A 25 18.64 -3.19 15.51
C THR A 25 19.06 -3.53 14.08
N PHE A 26 18.19 -4.14 13.30
CA PHE A 26 18.40 -4.51 11.90
C PHE A 26 19.74 -5.23 11.64
N PRO A 27 20.04 -6.39 12.29
CA PRO A 27 21.29 -7.10 12.06
C PRO A 27 21.48 -7.42 10.58
N GLN A 28 22.67 -7.19 10.02
CA GLN A 28 22.95 -7.37 8.59
C GLN A 28 22.56 -8.77 8.09
N ARG A 29 22.84 -9.81 8.88
CA ARG A 29 22.48 -11.18 8.55
C ARG A 29 20.95 -11.37 8.37
N GLU A 30 20.12 -10.66 9.14
CA GLU A 30 18.66 -10.76 9.02
C GLU A 30 18.16 -9.94 7.82
N ILE A 31 18.81 -8.82 7.49
CA ILE A 31 18.54 -8.08 6.24
C ILE A 31 18.82 -8.93 5.00
N GLU A 32 19.94 -9.67 5.01
CA GLU A 32 20.28 -10.57 3.89
C GLU A 32 19.24 -11.67 3.70
N LYS A 33 18.78 -12.29 4.78
CA LYS A 33 17.69 -13.29 4.70
C LYS A 33 16.37 -12.70 4.21
N GLU A 34 16.00 -11.53 4.73
CA GLU A 34 14.77 -10.86 4.33
C GLU A 34 14.82 -10.43 2.86
N THR A 35 16.00 -10.01 2.39
CA THR A 35 16.24 -9.72 0.97
C THR A 35 15.93 -10.93 0.08
N GLU A 36 16.38 -12.12 0.47
CA GLU A 36 16.08 -13.36 -0.25
C GLU A 36 14.57 -13.64 -0.28
N VAL A 37 13.89 -13.50 0.86
CA VAL A 37 12.43 -13.68 0.95
C VAL A 37 11.68 -12.69 0.06
N ILE A 38 12.08 -11.42 0.05
CA ILE A 38 11.43 -10.40 -0.80
C ILE A 38 11.70 -10.69 -2.29
N ILE A 39 12.88 -11.18 -2.66
CA ILE A 39 13.18 -11.58 -4.04
C ILE A 39 12.31 -12.74 -4.48
N ASP A 40 12.10 -13.74 -3.62
CA ASP A 40 11.18 -14.86 -3.89
C ASP A 40 9.73 -14.36 -4.04
N GLU A 41 9.34 -13.37 -3.23
CA GLU A 41 8.02 -12.73 -3.35
C GLU A 41 7.88 -12.00 -4.69
N ILE A 42 8.88 -11.23 -5.13
CA ILE A 42 8.89 -10.57 -6.45
C ILE A 42 8.70 -11.61 -7.57
N GLN A 43 9.44 -12.72 -7.52
CA GLN A 43 9.30 -13.79 -8.52
C GLN A 43 7.89 -14.39 -8.53
N SER A 44 7.30 -14.59 -7.35
CA SER A 44 5.91 -15.06 -7.23
C SER A 44 4.89 -14.11 -7.86
N TYR A 45 5.10 -12.79 -7.74
CA TYR A 45 4.26 -11.79 -8.41
C TYR A 45 4.48 -11.78 -9.94
N GLU A 46 5.72 -11.92 -10.40
CA GLU A 46 6.05 -11.99 -11.82
C GLU A 46 5.40 -13.21 -12.50
N ASP A 47 5.21 -14.29 -11.75
CA ASP A 47 4.55 -15.52 -12.20
C ASP A 47 3.01 -15.43 -12.13
N ASN A 48 2.46 -14.36 -11.55
CA ASN A 48 1.02 -14.14 -11.42
C ASN A 48 0.55 -12.92 -12.23
N PRO A 49 0.22 -13.08 -13.52
CA PRO A 49 -0.18 -11.96 -14.38
C PRO A 49 -1.43 -11.22 -13.91
N SER A 50 -2.30 -11.86 -13.13
CA SER A 50 -3.53 -11.25 -12.62
C SER A 50 -3.25 -10.22 -11.52
N GLU A 51 -2.11 -10.30 -10.85
CA GLU A 51 -1.65 -9.34 -9.85
C GLU A 51 -0.66 -8.35 -10.46
N LEU A 52 0.31 -8.83 -11.25
CA LEU A 52 1.33 -8.00 -11.88
C LEU A 52 0.73 -6.88 -12.75
N ILE A 53 -0.41 -7.11 -13.39
CA ILE A 53 -1.06 -6.11 -14.24
C ILE A 53 -1.44 -4.82 -13.47
N PHE A 54 -1.66 -4.90 -12.15
CA PHE A 54 -1.94 -3.71 -11.33
C PHE A 54 -0.68 -2.86 -11.17
N ASP A 55 0.46 -3.48 -10.93
CA ASP A 55 1.75 -2.79 -10.80
C ASP A 55 2.17 -2.18 -12.15
N ASP A 56 2.05 -2.92 -13.24
CA ASP A 56 2.32 -2.43 -14.60
C ASP A 56 1.41 -1.23 -14.95
N PHE A 57 0.15 -1.28 -14.55
CA PHE A 57 -0.78 -0.18 -14.76
C PHE A 57 -0.44 1.05 -13.94
N GLU A 58 -0.06 0.87 -12.66
CA GLU A 58 0.36 2.00 -11.81
C GLU A 58 1.66 2.64 -12.32
N ASP A 59 2.61 1.85 -12.81
CA ASP A 59 3.82 2.39 -13.45
C ASP A 59 3.48 3.22 -14.69
N LEU A 60 2.56 2.76 -15.55
CA LEU A 60 2.09 3.54 -16.70
C LEU A 60 1.45 4.86 -16.29
N ILE A 61 0.53 4.82 -15.33
CA ILE A 61 -0.23 5.98 -14.87
C ILE A 61 0.67 7.01 -14.16
N PHE A 62 1.67 6.55 -13.41
CA PHE A 62 2.55 7.38 -12.59
C PHE A 62 4.01 7.34 -13.04
N ARG A 63 4.25 7.12 -14.33
CA ARG A 63 5.59 6.95 -14.88
C ARG A 63 6.56 8.04 -14.42
N GLY A 64 7.70 7.61 -13.90
CA GLY A 64 8.74 8.49 -13.36
C GLY A 64 8.42 9.11 -12.00
N HIS A 65 7.29 8.79 -11.40
CA HIS A 65 6.91 9.25 -10.08
C HIS A 65 6.97 8.10 -9.04
N PRO A 66 7.27 8.37 -7.75
CA PRO A 66 7.33 7.32 -6.73
C PRO A 66 6.08 6.45 -6.59
N LEU A 67 4.88 6.96 -6.91
CA LEU A 67 3.64 6.19 -6.88
C LEU A 67 3.58 5.07 -7.94
N GLY A 68 4.34 5.16 -9.03
CA GLY A 68 4.42 4.11 -10.05
C GLY A 68 5.48 3.07 -9.80
N ARG A 69 6.23 3.17 -8.70
CA ARG A 69 7.25 2.17 -8.38
C ARG A 69 6.61 0.95 -7.73
N ASN A 70 7.05 -0.23 -8.16
CA ASN A 70 6.70 -1.46 -7.48
C ASN A 70 7.06 -1.37 -5.99
N ILE A 71 6.12 -1.73 -5.11
CA ILE A 71 6.30 -1.62 -3.65
C ILE A 71 7.37 -2.56 -3.11
N LEU A 72 7.58 -3.70 -3.77
CA LEU A 72 8.62 -4.67 -3.41
C LEU A 72 10.02 -4.22 -3.86
N GLY A 73 10.11 -3.21 -4.73
CA GLY A 73 11.36 -2.69 -5.23
C GLY A 73 11.92 -3.51 -6.40
N ASN A 74 13.26 -3.62 -6.45
CA ASN A 74 14.00 -4.26 -7.53
C ASN A 74 15.09 -5.15 -6.92
N PRO A 75 15.26 -6.41 -7.38
CA PRO A 75 16.20 -7.38 -6.82
C PRO A 75 17.65 -6.88 -6.73
N GLU A 76 18.12 -6.14 -7.75
CA GLU A 76 19.49 -5.62 -7.80
C GLU A 76 19.72 -4.54 -6.73
N GLN A 77 18.71 -3.71 -6.47
CA GLN A 77 18.76 -2.69 -5.43
C GLN A 77 18.61 -3.31 -4.04
N LEU A 78 17.72 -4.29 -3.87
CA LEU A 78 17.50 -4.99 -2.60
C LEU A 78 18.78 -5.63 -2.08
N LYS A 79 19.59 -6.25 -2.95
CA LYS A 79 20.89 -6.85 -2.58
C LYS A 79 21.93 -5.84 -2.08
N GLN A 80 21.70 -4.55 -2.32
CA GLN A 80 22.61 -3.49 -1.86
C GLN A 80 22.25 -2.94 -0.49
N PHE A 81 21.04 -3.23 0.03
CA PHE A 81 20.61 -2.74 1.33
C PHE A 81 21.50 -3.24 2.48
N ARG A 82 21.77 -2.34 3.40
CA ARG A 82 22.57 -2.59 4.59
C ARG A 82 21.82 -2.19 5.86
N SER A 83 22.31 -2.66 6.97
CA SER A 83 21.82 -2.33 8.31
C SER A 83 21.70 -0.82 8.51
N GLU A 84 22.67 -0.06 8.00
CA GLU A 84 22.73 1.39 8.08
C GLU A 84 21.59 2.07 7.32
N ASP A 85 21.14 1.50 6.20
CA ASP A 85 20.03 2.05 5.41
C ASP A 85 18.72 1.93 6.18
N ALA A 86 18.46 0.77 6.79
CA ALA A 86 17.28 0.54 7.63
C ALA A 86 17.31 1.45 8.88
N ALA A 87 18.46 1.57 9.53
CA ALA A 87 18.63 2.45 10.67
C ALA A 87 18.43 3.93 10.29
N ALA A 88 18.97 4.37 9.16
CA ALA A 88 18.79 5.74 8.65
C ALA A 88 17.33 6.03 8.31
N PHE A 89 16.63 5.07 7.72
CA PHE A 89 15.20 5.19 7.42
C PHE A 89 14.36 5.35 8.69
N THR A 90 14.56 4.48 9.68
CA THR A 90 13.83 4.55 10.95
C THR A 90 14.17 5.81 11.73
N ALA A 91 15.43 6.21 11.79
CA ALA A 91 15.86 7.46 12.43
C ALA A 91 15.22 8.69 11.80
N ARG A 92 14.92 8.65 10.49
CA ARG A 92 14.30 9.76 9.77
C ARG A 92 12.78 9.81 9.92
N PHE A 93 12.11 8.65 9.92
CA PHE A 93 10.65 8.59 9.77
C PHE A 93 9.91 8.05 11.00
N TYR A 94 10.57 7.30 11.89
CA TYR A 94 9.94 6.65 13.03
C TYR A 94 9.98 7.56 14.26
N HIS A 95 9.05 8.52 14.27
CA HIS A 95 8.85 9.46 15.37
C HIS A 95 7.40 9.42 15.84
N PRO A 96 7.11 9.57 17.12
CA PRO A 96 5.75 9.53 17.67
C PRO A 96 4.79 10.52 17.00
N ASN A 97 5.26 11.70 16.61
CA ASN A 97 4.47 12.73 15.92
C ASN A 97 4.22 12.42 14.43
N ASN A 98 4.83 11.37 13.88
CA ASN A 98 4.61 10.86 12.54
C ASN A 98 3.85 9.53 12.52
N MET A 99 3.30 9.11 13.64
CA MET A 99 2.63 7.82 13.82
C MET A 99 1.25 7.98 14.42
N VAL A 100 0.39 7.00 14.16
CA VAL A 100 -0.91 6.87 14.81
C VAL A 100 -0.91 5.56 15.58
N PHE A 101 -1.15 5.66 16.89
CA PHE A 101 -1.40 4.50 17.73
C PHE A 101 -2.90 4.33 17.92
N PHE A 102 -3.43 3.21 17.47
CA PHE A 102 -4.84 2.86 17.55
C PHE A 102 -5.04 1.64 18.44
N VAL A 103 -6.04 1.69 19.32
CA VAL A 103 -6.44 0.57 20.18
C VAL A 103 -7.94 0.40 20.12
N LEU A 104 -8.39 -0.82 19.88
CA LEU A 104 -9.78 -1.22 19.96
C LEU A 104 -9.93 -2.29 21.05
N GLY A 105 -10.81 -2.08 22.03
CA GLY A 105 -11.07 -3.05 23.09
C GLY A 105 -11.72 -2.45 24.32
N ASN A 106 -11.97 -3.28 25.34
CA ASN A 106 -12.55 -2.85 26.62
C ASN A 106 -11.48 -2.22 27.54
N LEU A 107 -10.97 -1.05 27.16
CA LEU A 107 -9.94 -0.30 27.88
C LEU A 107 -10.37 1.15 28.09
N SER A 108 -10.06 1.70 29.25
CA SER A 108 -10.30 3.14 29.43
C SER A 108 -9.27 3.95 28.63
N PHE A 109 -9.74 4.97 27.91
CA PHE A 109 -8.88 5.88 27.15
C PHE A 109 -7.78 6.50 28.02
N LYS A 110 -8.11 6.87 29.25
CA LYS A 110 -7.15 7.42 30.22
C LYS A 110 -5.98 6.46 30.48
N LYS A 111 -6.26 5.15 30.62
CA LYS A 111 -5.22 4.12 30.81
C LYS A 111 -4.32 4.00 29.59
N VAL A 112 -4.91 4.02 28.39
CA VAL A 112 -4.14 3.97 27.12
C VAL A 112 -3.22 5.17 27.00
N VAL A 113 -3.74 6.39 27.23
CA VAL A 113 -2.95 7.63 27.16
C VAL A 113 -1.82 7.66 28.19
N LEU A 114 -2.09 7.24 29.42
CA LEU A 114 -1.04 7.20 30.46
C LEU A 114 0.08 6.23 30.10
N MET A 115 -0.27 5.07 29.56
CA MET A 115 0.72 4.09 29.14
C MET A 115 1.52 4.58 27.92
N ALA A 116 0.86 5.19 26.94
CA ALA A 116 1.54 5.79 25.79
C ALA A 116 2.54 6.86 26.23
N LYS A 117 2.13 7.77 27.11
CA LYS A 117 3.02 8.80 27.67
C LYS A 117 4.22 8.21 28.40
N LYS A 118 4.03 7.10 29.11
CA LYS A 118 5.11 6.42 29.84
C LYS A 118 6.09 5.74 28.88
N LEU A 119 5.59 4.96 27.91
CA LEU A 119 6.44 4.15 27.03
C LEU A 119 7.14 4.99 25.94
N LEU A 120 6.57 6.14 25.58
CA LEU A 120 7.12 7.02 24.54
C LEU A 120 7.86 8.25 25.13
N ALA A 121 8.03 8.32 26.46
CA ALA A 121 8.62 9.49 27.11
C ALA A 121 10.00 9.86 26.60
N ASP A 122 10.84 8.85 26.36
CA ASP A 122 12.24 9.01 25.96
C ASP A 122 12.42 8.95 24.42
N ILE A 123 11.34 8.78 23.66
CA ILE A 123 11.41 8.73 22.20
C ILE A 123 11.37 10.15 21.63
N PRO A 124 12.38 10.59 20.86
CA PRO A 124 12.43 11.92 20.28
C PRO A 124 11.24 12.17 19.33
N ALA A 125 10.56 13.29 19.49
CA ALA A 125 9.45 13.72 18.64
C ALA A 125 9.93 14.77 17.64
N THR A 126 10.64 14.34 16.62
CA THR A 126 11.16 15.21 15.55
C THR A 126 10.12 15.36 14.43
N PRO A 127 9.83 16.59 13.94
CA PRO A 127 8.98 16.78 12.79
C PRO A 127 9.57 16.12 11.54
N VAL A 128 8.75 15.37 10.82
CA VAL A 128 9.15 14.73 9.55
C VAL A 128 8.71 15.62 8.40
N HIS A 129 9.64 16.03 7.57
CA HIS A 129 9.37 16.77 6.35
C HIS A 129 9.36 15.81 5.15
N TYR A 130 8.21 15.70 4.52
CA TYR A 130 8.03 14.96 3.28
C TYR A 130 8.19 15.92 2.09
N GLY A 131 9.16 15.67 1.25
CA GLY A 131 9.32 16.38 -0.03
C GLY A 131 8.35 15.81 -1.08
N ARG A 132 7.04 15.79 -0.79
CA ARG A 132 6.04 15.30 -1.74
C ARG A 132 5.90 16.26 -2.89
N THR A 133 6.04 15.75 -4.11
CA THR A 133 5.73 16.46 -5.34
C THR A 133 4.51 15.81 -5.97
N PRO A 134 3.55 16.60 -6.49
CA PRO A 134 2.44 16.02 -7.24
C PRO A 134 2.95 15.23 -8.44
N PRO A 135 2.26 14.15 -8.85
CA PRO A 135 2.62 13.44 -10.07
C PRO A 135 2.58 14.37 -11.28
N PRO A 136 3.50 14.20 -12.26
CA PRO A 136 3.52 15.01 -13.47
C PRO A 136 2.23 14.84 -14.28
N LEU A 137 2.07 15.67 -15.30
CA LEU A 137 0.91 15.57 -16.19
C LEU A 137 0.84 14.16 -16.80
N TYR A 138 -0.33 13.58 -16.76
CA TYR A 138 -0.59 12.25 -17.31
C TYR A 138 -0.61 12.28 -18.83
N VAL A 139 0.13 11.37 -19.43
CA VAL A 139 0.12 11.12 -20.87
C VAL A 139 -0.46 9.70 -21.10
N PRO A 140 -1.55 9.56 -21.88
CA PRO A 140 -2.11 8.24 -22.18
C PRO A 140 -1.09 7.35 -22.90
N GLU A 141 -0.95 6.14 -22.44
CA GLU A 141 -0.06 5.13 -23.02
C GLU A 141 -0.79 3.79 -23.18
N HIS A 142 -0.22 2.91 -23.97
CA HIS A 142 -0.70 1.56 -24.20
C HIS A 142 0.46 0.59 -24.09
N LEU A 143 0.31 -0.40 -23.23
CA LEU A 143 1.29 -1.47 -23.02
C LEU A 143 0.66 -2.82 -23.36
N VAL A 144 1.37 -3.63 -24.12
CA VAL A 144 1.02 -5.05 -24.36
C VAL A 144 2.21 -5.89 -23.94
N VAL A 145 2.00 -6.77 -22.98
CA VAL A 145 3.00 -7.73 -22.51
C VAL A 145 2.57 -9.13 -22.94
N HIS A 146 3.45 -9.84 -23.61
CA HIS A 146 3.20 -11.23 -24.00
C HIS A 146 3.82 -12.16 -22.97
N LYS A 147 2.97 -12.98 -22.34
CA LYS A 147 3.37 -14.03 -21.40
C LYS A 147 2.79 -15.37 -21.84
N ASP A 148 3.46 -16.45 -21.53
CA ASP A 148 2.97 -17.81 -21.79
C ASP A 148 1.93 -18.22 -20.74
N THR A 149 0.72 -17.66 -20.87
CA THR A 149 -0.42 -17.87 -19.97
C THR A 149 -1.67 -18.23 -20.75
N HIS A 150 -2.60 -18.94 -20.10
CA HIS A 150 -3.85 -19.36 -20.72
C HIS A 150 -4.95 -18.28 -20.76
N GLN A 151 -4.77 -17.18 -20.05
CA GLN A 151 -5.76 -16.10 -19.93
C GLN A 151 -5.16 -14.76 -20.33
N ALA A 152 -5.97 -13.92 -20.97
CA ALA A 152 -5.64 -12.52 -21.17
C ALA A 152 -6.18 -11.69 -20.01
N HIS A 153 -5.33 -10.82 -19.47
CA HIS A 153 -5.69 -9.83 -18.47
C HIS A 153 -5.66 -8.45 -19.13
N VAL A 154 -6.70 -7.65 -18.91
CA VAL A 154 -6.82 -6.32 -19.52
C VAL A 154 -7.17 -5.32 -18.44
N MET A 155 -6.42 -4.24 -18.37
CA MET A 155 -6.71 -3.11 -17.51
C MET A 155 -6.80 -1.82 -18.34
N ILE A 156 -7.85 -1.03 -18.08
CA ILE A 156 -8.10 0.25 -18.76
C ILE A 156 -8.42 1.27 -17.67
N GLY A 157 -7.74 2.40 -17.71
CA GLY A 157 -8.01 3.42 -16.70
C GLY A 157 -7.31 4.75 -16.98
N SER A 158 -7.41 5.63 -16.01
CA SER A 158 -6.86 6.99 -16.06
C SER A 158 -6.56 7.51 -14.66
N ARG A 159 -5.98 8.72 -14.59
CA ARG A 159 -5.94 9.48 -13.34
C ARG A 159 -7.37 9.71 -12.83
N GLY A 160 -7.57 9.49 -11.55
CA GLY A 160 -8.78 9.81 -10.81
C GLY A 160 -8.63 11.08 -9.97
N TYR A 161 -9.66 11.36 -9.18
CA TYR A 161 -9.66 12.49 -8.26
C TYR A 161 -8.97 12.15 -6.93
N ASN A 162 -8.29 13.13 -6.35
CA ASN A 162 -7.70 12.98 -5.02
C ASN A 162 -8.77 12.91 -3.92
N ALA A 163 -8.35 12.57 -2.70
CA ALA A 163 -9.26 12.34 -1.56
C ALA A 163 -10.08 13.57 -1.14
N TYR A 164 -9.65 14.76 -1.51
CA TYR A 164 -10.28 16.04 -1.12
C TYR A 164 -11.08 16.70 -2.25
N ASP A 165 -11.07 16.11 -3.45
CA ASP A 165 -11.81 16.65 -4.59
C ASP A 165 -13.31 16.36 -4.47
N ASP A 166 -14.13 17.37 -4.62
CA ASP A 166 -15.59 17.25 -4.53
C ASP A 166 -16.17 16.30 -5.60
N LYS A 167 -15.54 16.19 -6.76
CA LYS A 167 -15.94 15.30 -7.85
C LYS A 167 -15.69 13.83 -7.56
N ARG A 168 -14.90 13.50 -6.53
CA ARG A 168 -14.61 12.13 -6.13
C ARG A 168 -15.89 11.33 -5.86
N THR A 169 -16.89 11.94 -5.21
CA THR A 169 -18.15 11.27 -4.89
C THR A 169 -18.94 10.89 -6.15
N ALA A 170 -18.94 11.76 -7.15
CA ALA A 170 -19.58 11.46 -8.45
C ALA A 170 -18.84 10.34 -9.19
N LEU A 171 -17.51 10.34 -9.17
CA LEU A 171 -16.71 9.27 -9.76
C LEU A 171 -16.90 7.94 -9.00
N TYR A 172 -17.04 7.97 -7.69
CA TYR A 172 -17.37 6.78 -6.89
C TYR A 172 -18.73 6.17 -7.27
N LEU A 173 -19.74 7.02 -7.49
CA LEU A 173 -21.03 6.56 -7.96
C LEU A 173 -20.92 5.96 -9.37
N LEU A 174 -20.18 6.61 -10.28
CA LEU A 174 -19.91 6.07 -11.61
C LEU A 174 -19.20 4.72 -11.54
N ASN A 175 -18.20 4.58 -10.69
CA ASN A 175 -17.51 3.33 -10.44
C ASN A 175 -18.49 2.21 -10.04
N ASN A 176 -19.37 2.47 -9.09
CA ASN A 176 -20.37 1.48 -8.67
C ASN A 176 -21.34 1.08 -9.79
N VAL A 177 -21.74 2.02 -10.62
CA VAL A 177 -22.62 1.73 -11.78
C VAL A 177 -21.90 0.91 -12.85
N LEU A 178 -20.63 1.19 -13.10
CA LEU A 178 -19.85 0.53 -14.15
C LEU A 178 -19.43 -0.89 -13.76
N GLY A 179 -18.68 -1.04 -12.70
CA GLY A 179 -18.07 -2.30 -12.31
C GLY A 179 -17.96 -2.48 -10.80
N GLY A 180 -18.83 -1.85 -10.01
CA GLY A 180 -18.91 -2.06 -8.57
C GLY A 180 -19.25 -3.49 -8.18
N PRO A 181 -19.26 -3.83 -6.88
CA PRO A 181 -19.36 -5.20 -6.38
C PRO A 181 -20.70 -5.90 -6.67
N GLY A 182 -21.70 -5.16 -7.14
CA GLY A 182 -23.00 -5.71 -7.49
C GLY A 182 -22.98 -6.47 -8.81
N MET A 183 -23.59 -7.66 -8.86
CA MET A 183 -23.71 -8.47 -10.08
C MET A 183 -24.50 -7.75 -11.19
N ASN A 184 -25.26 -6.74 -10.86
CA ASN A 184 -26.03 -5.90 -11.77
C ASN A 184 -25.24 -4.70 -12.33
N SER A 185 -23.97 -4.56 -12.01
CA SER A 185 -23.11 -3.53 -12.59
C SER A 185 -23.00 -3.70 -14.11
N ARG A 186 -22.87 -2.59 -14.83
CA ARG A 186 -22.96 -2.59 -16.31
C ARG A 186 -21.94 -3.48 -16.98
N LEU A 187 -20.70 -3.51 -16.48
CA LEU A 187 -19.64 -4.36 -17.03
C LEU A 187 -19.94 -5.83 -16.75
N ASN A 188 -20.37 -6.20 -15.54
CA ASN A 188 -20.77 -7.57 -15.23
C ASN A 188 -21.88 -8.05 -16.17
N VAL A 189 -22.97 -7.30 -16.28
CA VAL A 189 -24.09 -7.65 -17.17
C VAL A 189 -23.65 -7.75 -18.63
N SER A 190 -22.82 -6.81 -19.10
CA SER A 190 -22.42 -6.75 -20.50
C SER A 190 -21.40 -7.81 -20.89
N LEU A 191 -20.33 -7.95 -20.12
CA LEU A 191 -19.17 -8.78 -20.49
C LEU A 191 -19.30 -10.21 -19.98
N ARG A 192 -19.77 -10.37 -18.74
CA ARG A 192 -19.90 -11.68 -18.12
C ARG A 192 -21.21 -12.35 -18.47
N GLU A 193 -22.35 -11.74 -18.11
CA GLU A 193 -23.67 -12.39 -18.23
C GLU A 193 -24.14 -12.53 -19.69
N ARG A 194 -24.04 -11.46 -20.49
CA ARG A 194 -24.55 -11.48 -21.87
C ARG A 194 -23.59 -12.07 -22.88
N ARG A 195 -22.28 -11.91 -22.68
CA ARG A 195 -21.28 -12.30 -23.68
C ARG A 195 -20.38 -13.45 -23.24
N GLY A 196 -20.31 -13.78 -21.96
CA GLY A 196 -19.47 -14.85 -21.44
C GLY A 196 -17.97 -14.67 -21.72
N LEU A 197 -17.50 -13.42 -21.86
CA LEU A 197 -16.13 -13.11 -22.24
C LEU A 197 -15.17 -13.15 -21.06
N VAL A 198 -15.65 -12.94 -19.85
CA VAL A 198 -14.82 -12.80 -18.64
C VAL A 198 -15.42 -13.56 -17.47
N TYR A 199 -14.59 -14.08 -16.58
CA TYR A 199 -15.00 -14.63 -15.29
C TYR A 199 -15.19 -13.54 -14.27
N ASN A 200 -14.33 -12.53 -14.29
CA ASN A 200 -14.41 -11.38 -13.40
C ASN A 200 -14.19 -10.09 -14.19
N VAL A 201 -14.93 -9.06 -13.82
CA VAL A 201 -14.74 -7.70 -14.30
C VAL A 201 -15.20 -6.74 -13.21
N GLU A 202 -14.36 -5.80 -12.88
CA GLU A 202 -14.62 -4.81 -11.85
C GLU A 202 -14.08 -3.45 -12.27
N SER A 203 -14.53 -2.41 -11.61
CA SER A 203 -13.91 -1.10 -11.69
C SER A 203 -13.56 -0.61 -10.30
N ASN A 204 -12.39 -0.01 -10.17
CA ASN A 204 -11.80 0.43 -8.93
C ASN A 204 -11.45 1.92 -8.98
N LEU A 205 -11.67 2.59 -7.86
CA LEU A 205 -11.26 3.96 -7.62
C LEU A 205 -10.35 4.02 -6.41
N THR A 206 -9.11 4.41 -6.63
CA THR A 206 -8.16 4.71 -5.54
C THR A 206 -7.94 6.21 -5.46
N SER A 207 -8.11 6.79 -4.28
CA SER A 207 -7.89 8.22 -4.04
C SER A 207 -6.77 8.42 -3.02
N TYR A 208 -5.66 8.99 -3.47
CA TYR A 208 -4.56 9.46 -2.64
C TYR A 208 -4.81 10.90 -2.19
N THR A 209 -3.95 11.45 -1.35
CA THR A 209 -4.09 12.85 -0.86
C THR A 209 -3.87 13.91 -1.94
N ASP A 210 -3.12 13.59 -3.00
CA ASP A 210 -2.67 14.51 -4.05
C ASP A 210 -3.08 14.07 -5.47
N THR A 211 -3.57 12.84 -5.63
CA THR A 211 -3.99 12.29 -6.92
C THR A 211 -4.97 11.12 -6.71
N GLY A 212 -5.28 10.38 -7.76
CA GLY A 212 -6.04 9.14 -7.71
C GLY A 212 -5.91 8.35 -9.01
N THR A 213 -6.43 7.13 -9.00
CA THR A 213 -6.61 6.29 -10.19
C THR A 213 -8.05 5.82 -10.30
N PHE A 214 -8.50 5.64 -11.52
CA PHE A 214 -9.77 5.00 -11.86
C PHE A 214 -9.53 3.99 -12.97
N CYS A 215 -9.80 2.72 -12.70
CA CYS A 215 -9.58 1.62 -13.65
C CYS A 215 -10.74 0.64 -13.65
#